data_97122e75375424467020fb8a425405d2
#
_entry.id   97122e75375424467020fb8a425405d2
#
_cell.length_a   1.000
_cell.length_b   1.000
_cell.length_c   1.000
_cell.angle_alpha   90.00
_cell.angle_beta   90.00
_cell.angle_gamma   90.00
#
_symmetry.space_group_name_H-M   'P 1'
#
loop_
_entity.id
_entity.type
_entity.pdbx_description
1 polymer ?
#
loop_
_entity_poly.entity_id
_entity_poly.type
_entity_poly.pdbx_seq_one_letter_code
_entity_poly.pdbx_strand_id
1 'polypeptide(L)'
;MFDALDHVILAVRDLPDATRRYATLFARRPSWRGEHPGQGTANTLFRLHNTYLELLAPEGDGPLGRMLVARLESHGEGPLGLAFTTRDVEAAHAELTARGLAPAPVSPGLGRDADSGLIRRWRTAMLPTSRTRGVLLFAIEHGSPDLLPEAAPVGPAGAVISGIDHAVVQTADAEAAIALYRDGLGLRLALDRSFPDWGMRLVFLRVGGVTVELAQPLRDAPQNTEVDQLWGISWRVPDAEATRARLAEAGLDVSDVRPGRKPGTRVISVKDGTCGVPTLLIEPVASP
;
A
#
# COMPACT_ATOMS: atom_id res chain seq x y z
N MET A 1 -7.76 13.26 -12.34
CA MET A 1 -6.43 13.42 -11.67
C MET A 1 -5.76 12.06 -11.51
N PHE A 2 -6.26 11.15 -10.67
CA PHE A 2 -5.64 9.82 -10.48
C PHE A 2 -6.41 8.72 -11.18
N ASP A 3 -5.67 7.84 -11.89
CA ASP A 3 -6.25 6.69 -12.59
C ASP A 3 -6.40 5.48 -11.64
N ALA A 4 -5.43 5.27 -10.73
CA ALA A 4 -5.38 4.13 -9.83
C ALA A 4 -4.52 4.40 -8.58
N LEU A 5 -4.63 3.53 -7.57
CA LEU A 5 -3.58 3.32 -6.59
C LEU A 5 -2.44 2.58 -7.29
N ASP A 6 -1.30 3.24 -7.43
CA ASP A 6 -0.12 2.69 -8.09
C ASP A 6 0.53 1.61 -7.22
N HIS A 7 0.93 2.00 -6.01
CA HIS A 7 1.55 1.06 -5.07
C HIS A 7 1.38 1.47 -3.62
N VAL A 8 1.61 0.48 -2.77
CA VAL A 8 1.78 0.63 -1.33
C VAL A 8 3.24 0.42 -1.00
N ILE A 9 3.80 1.28 -0.14
CA ILE A 9 5.19 1.24 0.29
C ILE A 9 5.25 0.73 1.72
N LEU A 10 6.12 -0.25 1.97
CA LEU A 10 6.46 -0.72 3.31
C LEU A 10 7.92 -0.40 3.62
N ALA A 11 8.16 0.23 4.77
CA ALA A 11 9.48 0.41 5.33
C ALA A 11 9.92 -0.89 6.01
N VAL A 12 11.07 -1.44 5.62
CA VAL A 12 11.64 -2.67 6.18
C VAL A 12 13.11 -2.48 6.53
N ARG A 13 13.62 -3.22 7.53
CA ARG A 13 15.01 -3.14 7.96
C ARG A 13 15.93 -4.06 7.15
N ASP A 14 15.47 -5.27 6.91
CA ASP A 14 16.18 -6.32 6.18
C ASP A 14 15.41 -6.66 4.90
N LEU A 15 15.85 -6.09 3.77
CA LEU A 15 15.17 -6.26 2.49
C LEU A 15 15.18 -7.72 1.99
N PRO A 16 16.29 -8.48 2.09
CA PRO A 16 16.31 -9.91 1.80
C PRO A 16 15.30 -10.72 2.61
N ASP A 17 15.20 -10.49 3.92
CA ASP A 17 14.26 -11.20 4.79
C ASP A 17 12.81 -10.82 4.46
N ALA A 18 12.50 -9.53 4.37
CA ALA A 18 11.18 -9.06 3.97
C ALA A 18 10.75 -9.59 2.59
N THR A 19 11.70 -9.66 1.64
CA THR A 19 11.46 -10.24 0.31
C THR A 19 11.07 -11.72 0.40
N ARG A 20 11.77 -12.52 1.20
CA ARG A 20 11.41 -13.95 1.42
C ARG A 20 10.02 -14.10 2.04
N ARG A 21 9.71 -13.32 3.08
CA ARG A 21 8.41 -13.33 3.77
C ARG A 21 7.27 -13.01 2.79
N TYR A 22 7.40 -11.92 2.03
CA TYR A 22 6.37 -11.53 1.07
C TYR A 22 6.29 -12.44 -0.15
N ALA A 23 7.41 -13.04 -0.60
CA ALA A 23 7.38 -14.08 -1.63
C ALA A 23 6.59 -15.32 -1.16
N THR A 24 6.75 -15.73 0.10
CA THR A 24 5.96 -16.79 0.73
C THR A 24 4.49 -16.41 0.88
N LEU A 25 4.20 -15.23 1.44
CA LEU A 25 2.84 -14.73 1.61
C LEU A 25 2.10 -14.66 0.28
N PHE A 26 2.72 -14.08 -0.74
CA PHE A 26 2.10 -13.86 -2.05
C PHE A 26 2.09 -15.10 -2.95
N ALA A 27 2.93 -16.10 -2.66
CA ALA A 27 3.26 -17.20 -3.57
C ALA A 27 3.71 -16.68 -4.95
N ARG A 28 4.59 -15.66 -4.95
CA ARG A 28 5.09 -15.01 -6.16
C ARG A 28 6.58 -14.72 -6.05
N ARG A 29 7.27 -14.73 -7.20
CA ARG A 29 8.62 -14.16 -7.30
C ARG A 29 8.52 -12.65 -7.45
N PRO A 30 9.48 -11.88 -6.90
CA PRO A 30 9.54 -10.45 -7.14
C PRO A 30 9.58 -10.11 -8.64
N SER A 31 8.96 -8.99 -9.02
CA SER A 31 9.04 -8.44 -10.37
C SER A 31 10.31 -7.62 -10.61
N TRP A 32 10.90 -7.14 -9.50
CA TRP A 32 12.03 -6.20 -9.52
C TRP A 32 12.78 -6.27 -8.22
N ARG A 33 14.09 -6.16 -8.30
CA ARG A 33 14.98 -5.88 -7.19
C ARG A 33 15.93 -4.78 -7.62
N GLY A 34 16.02 -3.71 -6.86
CA GLY A 34 16.85 -2.62 -7.31
C GLY A 34 17.20 -1.63 -6.23
N GLU A 35 17.88 -0.59 -6.65
CA GLU A 35 18.34 0.51 -5.84
C GLU A 35 17.87 1.85 -6.41
N HIS A 36 17.84 2.87 -5.57
CA HIS A 36 17.63 4.25 -5.98
C HIS A 36 18.98 4.98 -5.90
N PRO A 37 19.74 5.09 -7.02
CA PRO A 37 21.07 5.68 -7.04
C PRO A 37 21.11 7.07 -6.44
N GLY A 38 22.02 7.28 -5.47
CA GLY A 38 22.17 8.55 -4.76
C GLY A 38 21.11 8.85 -3.69
N GLN A 39 20.07 8.01 -3.54
CA GLN A 39 19.03 8.19 -2.53
C GLN A 39 19.28 7.39 -1.25
N GLY A 40 20.16 6.39 -1.28
CA GLY A 40 20.50 5.56 -0.13
C GLY A 40 19.40 4.57 0.25
N THR A 41 18.67 4.02 -0.74
CA THR A 41 17.64 2.99 -0.55
C THR A 41 17.70 1.93 -1.61
N ALA A 42 17.33 0.71 -1.22
CA ALA A 42 17.03 -0.41 -2.12
C ALA A 42 15.59 -0.84 -1.97
N ASN A 43 15.06 -1.49 -3.01
CA ASN A 43 13.70 -1.98 -3.02
C ASN A 43 13.53 -3.34 -3.65
N THR A 44 12.43 -3.99 -3.28
CA THR A 44 11.88 -5.16 -3.95
C THR A 44 10.41 -4.89 -4.30
N LEU A 45 10.03 -5.14 -5.55
CA LEU A 45 8.67 -4.89 -6.03
C LEU A 45 7.97 -6.20 -6.38
N PHE A 46 6.71 -6.30 -5.93
CA PHE A 46 5.79 -7.37 -6.33
C PHE A 46 4.64 -6.75 -7.10
N ARG A 47 4.72 -6.77 -8.43
CA ARG A 47 3.64 -6.30 -9.30
C ARG A 47 2.50 -7.31 -9.29
N LEU A 48 1.33 -6.87 -8.91
CA LEU A 48 0.09 -7.63 -8.92
C LEU A 48 -0.82 -7.11 -10.03
N HIS A 49 -1.98 -7.71 -10.20
CA HIS A 49 -2.92 -7.35 -11.26
C HIS A 49 -3.33 -5.86 -11.25
N ASN A 50 -3.57 -5.27 -10.09
CA ASN A 50 -4.12 -3.91 -9.97
C ASN A 50 -3.26 -2.90 -9.21
N THR A 51 -2.07 -3.29 -8.75
CA THR A 51 -1.14 -2.47 -7.97
C THR A 51 0.22 -3.16 -7.89
N TYR A 52 1.18 -2.57 -7.19
CA TYR A 52 2.32 -3.33 -6.69
C TYR A 52 2.62 -3.01 -5.22
N LEU A 53 3.28 -3.93 -4.57
CA LEU A 53 3.88 -3.72 -3.27
C LEU A 53 5.34 -3.32 -3.47
N GLU A 54 5.78 -2.26 -2.81
CA GLU A 54 7.18 -1.89 -2.68
C GLU A 54 7.65 -2.16 -1.25
N LEU A 55 8.61 -3.06 -1.10
CA LEU A 55 9.43 -3.19 0.10
C LEU A 55 10.62 -2.25 -0.05
N LEU A 56 10.75 -1.26 0.84
CA LEU A 56 11.78 -0.24 0.78
C LEU A 56 12.67 -0.31 2.03
N ALA A 57 13.98 -0.47 1.83
CA ALA A 57 14.97 -0.52 2.89
C ALA A 57 16.04 0.55 2.71
N PRO A 58 16.64 1.04 3.81
CA PRO A 58 17.82 1.89 3.72
C PRO A 58 19.02 1.09 3.19
N GLU A 59 19.77 1.67 2.25
CA GLU A 59 20.99 1.11 1.70
C GLU A 59 21.97 2.22 1.34
N GLY A 60 22.95 2.43 2.21
CA GLY A 60 23.94 3.48 2.05
C GLY A 60 23.46 4.87 2.51
N ASP A 61 24.28 5.88 2.23
CA ASP A 61 24.04 7.26 2.67
C ASP A 61 23.42 8.11 1.56
N GLY A 62 22.16 8.45 1.77
CA GLY A 62 21.39 9.31 0.87
C GLY A 62 20.20 9.93 1.59
N PRO A 63 19.56 10.98 1.01
CA PRO A 63 18.51 11.71 1.71
C PRO A 63 17.30 10.83 2.06
N LEU A 64 16.88 9.96 1.14
CA LEU A 64 15.76 9.04 1.38
C LEU A 64 16.15 7.94 2.36
N GLY A 65 17.39 7.43 2.28
CA GLY A 65 17.92 6.44 3.23
C GLY A 65 17.92 6.97 4.66
N ARG A 66 18.41 8.19 4.90
CA ARG A 66 18.40 8.81 6.23
C ARG A 66 16.98 9.01 6.77
N MET A 67 16.06 9.48 5.93
CA MET A 67 14.65 9.62 6.30
C MET A 67 14.05 8.26 6.70
N LEU A 68 14.35 7.22 5.93
CA LEU A 68 13.84 5.88 6.18
C LEU A 68 14.42 5.26 7.46
N VAL A 69 15.71 5.47 7.76
CA VAL A 69 16.33 5.07 9.02
C VAL A 69 15.61 5.72 10.20
N ALA A 70 15.44 7.05 10.18
CA ALA A 70 14.74 7.78 11.24
C ALA A 70 13.28 7.28 11.42
N ARG A 71 12.59 6.95 10.32
CA ARG A 71 11.23 6.39 10.36
C ARG A 71 11.22 4.99 11.00
N LEU A 72 12.18 4.13 10.64
CA LEU A 72 12.31 2.78 11.19
C LEU A 72 12.70 2.80 12.68
N GLU A 73 13.51 3.73 13.11
CA GLU A 73 13.86 3.91 14.52
C GLU A 73 12.68 4.35 15.36
N SER A 74 11.87 5.29 14.86
CA SER A 74 10.75 5.89 15.60
C SER A 74 9.48 5.04 15.62
N HIS A 75 9.21 4.26 14.55
CA HIS A 75 7.94 3.55 14.37
C HIS A 75 8.09 2.06 14.03
N GLY A 76 9.32 1.57 13.82
CA GLY A 76 9.55 0.19 13.37
C GLY A 76 9.21 -0.04 11.90
N GLU A 77 9.19 -1.31 11.51
CA GLU A 77 8.75 -1.75 10.20
C GLU A 77 7.24 -1.57 10.04
N GLY A 78 6.78 -1.42 8.80
CA GLY A 78 5.35 -1.32 8.51
C GLY A 78 5.00 -0.41 7.33
N PRO A 79 3.71 -0.10 7.17
CA PRO A 79 3.23 0.75 6.08
C PRO A 79 3.83 2.15 6.17
N LEU A 80 4.30 2.66 5.02
CA LEU A 80 4.93 3.97 4.92
C LEU A 80 4.08 4.96 4.12
N GLY A 81 3.56 4.55 2.95
CA GLY A 81 2.87 5.47 2.07
C GLY A 81 2.11 4.82 0.94
N LEU A 82 1.38 5.67 0.21
CA LEU A 82 0.58 5.33 -0.97
C LEU A 82 0.98 6.22 -2.14
N ALA A 83 1.21 5.63 -3.30
CA ALA A 83 1.40 6.35 -4.55
C ALA A 83 0.15 6.22 -5.44
N PHE A 84 -0.18 7.29 -6.14
CA PHE A 84 -1.32 7.32 -7.06
C PHE A 84 -0.85 7.58 -8.49
N THR A 85 -1.25 6.71 -9.43
CA THR A 85 -0.90 6.83 -10.85
C THR A 85 -1.60 8.01 -11.49
N THR A 86 -0.85 8.79 -12.25
CA THR A 86 -1.36 9.79 -13.19
C THR A 86 -0.66 9.65 -14.55
N ARG A 87 -1.34 10.05 -15.62
CA ARG A 87 -0.77 10.11 -16.98
C ARG A 87 -0.03 11.41 -17.26
N ASP A 88 -0.27 12.42 -16.43
CA ASP A 88 0.34 13.75 -16.53
C ASP A 88 0.55 14.28 -15.13
N VAL A 89 1.78 14.18 -14.65
CA VAL A 89 2.14 14.60 -13.29
C VAL A 89 2.16 16.11 -13.14
N GLU A 90 2.40 16.89 -14.21
CA GLU A 90 2.34 18.35 -14.18
C GLU A 90 0.88 18.83 -14.02
N ALA A 91 -0.05 18.23 -14.77
CA ALA A 91 -1.46 18.50 -14.59
C ALA A 91 -1.95 18.09 -13.21
N ALA A 92 -1.51 16.94 -12.69
CA ALA A 92 -1.82 16.50 -11.33
C ALA A 92 -1.27 17.45 -10.28
N HIS A 93 -0.02 17.92 -10.44
CA HIS A 93 0.61 18.92 -9.57
C HIS A 93 -0.20 20.22 -9.54
N ALA A 94 -0.60 20.74 -10.70
CA ALA A 94 -1.39 21.97 -10.81
C ALA A 94 -2.75 21.83 -10.11
N GLU A 95 -3.43 20.69 -10.31
CA GLU A 95 -4.73 20.41 -9.68
C GLU A 95 -4.61 20.25 -8.15
N LEU A 96 -3.60 19.52 -7.66
CA LEU A 96 -3.33 19.39 -6.22
C LEU A 96 -3.01 20.75 -5.58
N THR A 97 -2.28 21.62 -6.30
CA THR A 97 -1.98 23.00 -5.87
C THR A 97 -3.27 23.81 -5.77
N ALA A 98 -4.13 23.76 -6.78
CA ALA A 98 -5.40 24.47 -6.80
C ALA A 98 -6.34 24.01 -5.65
N ARG A 99 -6.22 22.76 -5.21
CA ARG A 99 -6.95 22.19 -4.06
C ARG A 99 -6.26 22.44 -2.71
N GLY A 100 -5.17 23.21 -2.66
CA GLY A 100 -4.49 23.63 -1.43
C GLY A 100 -3.56 22.58 -0.81
N LEU A 101 -3.21 21.50 -1.52
CA LEU A 101 -2.32 20.46 -0.99
C LEU A 101 -0.83 20.80 -1.13
N ALA A 102 -0.47 21.84 -1.89
CA ALA A 102 0.86 22.37 -2.04
C ALA A 102 1.94 21.30 -2.29
N PRO A 103 1.82 20.48 -3.35
CA PRO A 103 2.83 19.48 -3.67
C PRO A 103 4.21 20.12 -3.89
N ALA A 104 5.27 19.36 -3.58
CA ALA A 104 6.61 19.76 -3.97
C ALA A 104 6.73 19.82 -5.51
N PRO A 105 7.68 20.58 -6.05
CA PRO A 105 7.92 20.62 -7.49
C PRO A 105 8.11 19.22 -8.06
N VAL A 106 7.59 18.98 -9.26
CA VAL A 106 7.73 17.70 -9.95
C VAL A 106 9.20 17.34 -10.07
N SER A 107 9.56 16.15 -9.64
CA SER A 107 10.92 15.67 -9.63
C SER A 107 11.08 14.34 -10.35
N PRO A 108 12.21 14.13 -11.07
CA PRO A 108 12.50 12.84 -11.67
C PRO A 108 12.95 11.83 -10.61
N GLY A 109 12.57 10.58 -10.83
CA GLY A 109 13.07 9.43 -10.08
C GLY A 109 13.63 8.38 -11.02
N LEU A 110 14.55 7.59 -10.53
CA LEU A 110 15.06 6.43 -11.24
C LEU A 110 15.39 5.30 -10.27
N GLY A 111 15.18 4.06 -10.74
CA GLY A 111 15.62 2.84 -10.08
C GLY A 111 16.47 2.02 -11.04
N ARG A 112 17.52 1.40 -10.51
CA ARG A 112 18.39 0.47 -11.24
C ARG A 112 18.14 -0.94 -10.75
N ASP A 113 17.85 -1.84 -11.67
CA ASP A 113 17.73 -3.27 -11.36
C ASP A 113 19.08 -3.86 -10.98
N ALA A 114 19.14 -4.57 -9.87
CA ALA A 114 20.38 -5.10 -9.31
C ALA A 114 20.96 -6.25 -10.15
N ASP A 115 20.11 -7.01 -10.84
CA ASP A 115 20.53 -8.18 -11.60
C ASP A 115 20.87 -7.83 -13.07
N SER A 116 20.01 -7.03 -13.71
CA SER A 116 20.13 -6.71 -15.15
C SER A 116 20.77 -5.36 -15.44
N GLY A 117 20.82 -4.46 -14.46
CA GLY A 117 21.24 -3.07 -14.63
C GLY A 117 20.24 -2.19 -15.40
N LEU A 118 19.06 -2.70 -15.74
CA LEU A 118 18.01 -1.93 -16.38
C LEU A 118 17.60 -0.74 -15.51
N ILE A 119 17.23 0.36 -16.17
CA ILE A 119 16.84 1.60 -15.49
C ILE A 119 15.36 1.89 -15.73
N ARG A 120 14.58 1.92 -14.66
CA ARG A 120 13.22 2.45 -14.66
C ARG A 120 13.26 3.94 -14.33
N ARG A 121 12.38 4.70 -14.98
CA ARG A 121 12.26 6.15 -14.80
C ARG A 121 10.83 6.51 -14.50
N TRP A 122 10.65 7.52 -13.67
CA TRP A 122 9.33 8.10 -13.33
C TRP A 122 9.48 9.57 -12.96
N ARG A 123 8.37 10.24 -12.81
CA ARG A 123 8.28 11.60 -12.24
C ARG A 123 7.27 11.58 -11.10
N THR A 124 7.51 12.36 -10.05
CA THR A 124 6.63 12.42 -8.88
C THR A 124 6.30 13.84 -8.48
N ALA A 125 5.09 14.03 -7.96
CA ALA A 125 4.67 15.20 -7.20
C ALA A 125 4.38 14.76 -5.76
N MET A 126 5.35 14.98 -4.86
CA MET A 126 5.29 14.60 -3.46
C MET A 126 4.42 15.57 -2.67
N LEU A 127 3.52 15.06 -1.83
CA LEU A 127 2.73 15.88 -0.93
C LEU A 127 3.43 16.04 0.42
N PRO A 128 3.48 17.28 0.99
CA PRO A 128 4.03 17.46 2.32
C PRO A 128 3.18 16.72 3.35
N THR A 129 3.80 15.99 4.27
CA THR A 129 3.10 15.21 5.30
C THR A 129 2.20 16.06 6.21
N SER A 130 2.52 17.35 6.36
CA SER A 130 1.66 18.32 7.03
C SER A 130 0.33 18.58 6.32
N ARG A 131 0.24 18.30 5.02
CA ARG A 131 -0.99 18.41 4.22
C ARG A 131 -1.71 17.07 4.03
N THR A 132 -1.05 15.97 4.35
CA THR A 132 -1.58 14.60 4.20
C THR A 132 -1.85 13.93 5.54
N ARG A 133 -1.96 14.71 6.60
CA ARG A 133 -2.23 14.22 7.97
C ARG A 133 -1.20 13.14 8.39
N GLY A 134 0.07 13.33 8.02
CA GLY A 134 1.16 12.41 8.41
C GLY A 134 1.43 11.25 7.47
N VAL A 135 0.51 10.87 6.58
CA VAL A 135 0.70 9.76 5.65
C VAL A 135 1.52 10.21 4.44
N LEU A 136 2.52 9.44 4.03
CA LEU A 136 3.29 9.71 2.82
C LEU A 136 2.42 9.45 1.59
N LEU A 137 2.05 10.50 0.85
CA LEU A 137 1.22 10.43 -0.35
C LEU A 137 1.88 11.18 -1.51
N PHE A 138 1.79 10.64 -2.72
CA PHE A 138 2.29 11.33 -3.91
C PHE A 138 1.64 10.85 -5.22
N ALA A 139 1.70 11.71 -6.22
CA ALA A 139 1.38 11.35 -7.60
C ALA A 139 2.63 10.79 -8.30
N ILE A 140 2.45 9.78 -9.16
CA ILE A 140 3.53 9.19 -9.96
C ILE A 140 3.10 9.01 -11.42
N GLU A 141 4.01 9.40 -12.32
CA GLU A 141 3.93 9.16 -13.75
C GLU A 141 5.10 8.29 -14.19
N HIS A 142 4.82 7.11 -14.73
CA HIS A 142 5.84 6.16 -15.17
C HIS A 142 6.35 6.49 -16.57
N GLY A 143 7.67 6.65 -16.70
CA GLY A 143 8.36 6.75 -18.00
C GLY A 143 8.78 5.40 -18.59
N SER A 144 8.67 4.31 -17.83
CA SER A 144 9.11 2.96 -18.23
C SER A 144 8.17 1.88 -17.68
N PRO A 145 6.84 1.92 -18.00
CA PRO A 145 5.88 1.01 -17.41
C PRO A 145 6.13 -0.47 -17.76
N ASP A 146 6.64 -0.75 -18.97
CA ASP A 146 6.87 -2.11 -19.47
C ASP A 146 8.02 -2.85 -18.76
N LEU A 147 8.86 -2.13 -18.01
CA LEU A 147 9.96 -2.72 -17.25
C LEU A 147 9.54 -3.33 -15.91
N LEU A 148 8.26 -3.32 -15.57
CA LEU A 148 7.73 -3.95 -14.35
C LEU A 148 6.64 -4.98 -14.71
N PRO A 149 7.01 -6.20 -15.12
CA PRO A 149 6.05 -7.25 -15.41
C PRO A 149 5.32 -7.71 -14.13
N GLU A 150 4.17 -8.36 -14.29
CA GLU A 150 3.48 -8.98 -13.15
C GLU A 150 4.37 -10.05 -12.49
N ALA A 151 4.37 -10.08 -11.17
CA ALA A 151 5.14 -11.01 -10.36
C ALA A 151 4.74 -12.46 -10.68
N ALA A 152 5.69 -13.29 -11.09
CA ALA A 152 5.42 -14.65 -11.51
C ALA A 152 4.92 -15.52 -10.34
N PRO A 153 3.79 -16.24 -10.51
CA PRO A 153 3.27 -17.13 -9.46
C PRO A 153 4.22 -18.33 -9.26
N VAL A 154 4.34 -18.80 -8.02
CA VAL A 154 5.16 -19.96 -7.62
C VAL A 154 4.37 -20.99 -6.80
N GLY A 155 3.06 -20.92 -6.82
CA GLY A 155 2.16 -21.81 -6.08
C GLY A 155 0.92 -22.19 -6.88
N PRO A 156 0.03 -22.99 -6.29
CA PRO A 156 -1.24 -23.33 -6.91
C PRO A 156 -2.06 -22.08 -7.24
N ALA A 157 -2.66 -22.02 -8.42
CA ALA A 157 -3.37 -20.83 -8.91
C ALA A 157 -4.45 -20.31 -7.95
N GLY A 158 -5.16 -21.22 -7.23
CA GLY A 158 -6.15 -20.86 -6.22
C GLY A 158 -5.58 -20.20 -4.95
N ALA A 159 -4.29 -20.35 -4.67
CA ALA A 159 -3.66 -19.91 -3.42
C ALA A 159 -2.65 -18.76 -3.59
N VAL A 160 -2.65 -18.10 -4.73
CA VAL A 160 -1.75 -16.99 -5.06
C VAL A 160 -2.45 -15.65 -4.82
N ILE A 161 -1.78 -14.70 -4.17
CA ILE A 161 -2.31 -13.33 -4.03
C ILE A 161 -2.48 -12.72 -5.43
N SER A 162 -3.67 -12.24 -5.76
CA SER A 162 -3.99 -11.70 -7.08
C SER A 162 -3.90 -10.18 -7.17
N GLY A 163 -4.16 -9.48 -6.08
CA GLY A 163 -4.16 -8.03 -6.05
C GLY A 163 -4.47 -7.47 -4.67
N ILE A 164 -4.49 -6.15 -4.56
CA ILE A 164 -4.96 -5.45 -3.37
C ILE A 164 -6.49 -5.31 -3.41
N ASP A 165 -7.15 -5.47 -2.27
CA ASP A 165 -8.55 -5.11 -2.09
C ASP A 165 -8.69 -3.69 -1.56
N HIS A 166 -8.03 -3.42 -0.43
CA HIS A 166 -7.99 -2.09 0.17
C HIS A 166 -6.74 -1.87 1.03
N ALA A 167 -6.34 -0.61 1.14
CA ALA A 167 -5.41 -0.12 2.15
C ALA A 167 -6.20 0.62 3.23
N VAL A 168 -5.83 0.41 4.49
CA VAL A 168 -6.52 0.97 5.66
C VAL A 168 -5.71 2.12 6.24
N VAL A 169 -6.33 3.27 6.37
CA VAL A 169 -5.82 4.44 7.09
C VAL A 169 -6.62 4.61 8.37
N GLN A 170 -5.97 4.49 9.50
CA GLN A 170 -6.56 4.85 10.79
C GLN A 170 -6.55 6.36 10.97
N THR A 171 -7.68 6.90 11.41
CA THR A 171 -7.85 8.33 11.69
C THR A 171 -8.64 8.54 12.98
N ALA A 172 -8.32 9.59 13.71
CA ALA A 172 -9.13 10.05 14.84
C ALA A 172 -10.19 11.08 14.40
N ASP A 173 -10.07 11.62 13.16
CA ASP A 173 -10.98 12.60 12.58
C ASP A 173 -11.35 12.21 11.15
N ALA A 174 -12.45 11.47 11.02
CA ALA A 174 -12.91 11.00 9.71
C ALA A 174 -13.33 12.15 8.78
N GLU A 175 -13.84 13.27 9.31
CA GLU A 175 -14.26 14.41 8.46
C GLU A 175 -13.03 15.07 7.81
N ALA A 176 -11.98 15.32 8.57
CA ALA A 176 -10.74 15.86 8.02
C ALA A 176 -10.07 14.88 7.05
N ALA A 177 -10.09 13.58 7.35
CA ALA A 177 -9.58 12.56 6.44
C ALA A 177 -10.43 12.47 5.16
N ILE A 178 -11.76 12.51 5.24
CA ILE A 178 -12.65 12.56 4.06
C ILE A 178 -12.34 13.80 3.21
N ALA A 179 -12.19 14.98 3.82
CA ALA A 179 -11.84 16.20 3.10
C ALA A 179 -10.50 16.04 2.34
N LEU A 180 -9.48 15.40 2.96
CA LEU A 180 -8.23 15.12 2.27
C LEU A 180 -8.42 14.17 1.09
N TYR A 181 -8.96 12.97 1.35
CA TYR A 181 -8.97 11.90 0.34
C TYR A 181 -10.03 12.14 -0.75
N ARG A 182 -11.22 12.65 -0.40
CA ARG A 182 -12.29 12.94 -1.36
C ARG A 182 -12.07 14.28 -2.07
N ASP A 183 -11.95 15.37 -1.32
CA ASP A 183 -11.96 16.73 -1.90
C ASP A 183 -10.54 17.13 -2.36
N GLY A 184 -9.53 16.81 -1.57
CA GLY A 184 -8.11 17.07 -1.90
C GLY A 184 -7.59 16.16 -3.02
N LEU A 185 -7.68 14.85 -2.84
CA LEU A 185 -7.13 13.86 -3.77
C LEU A 185 -8.12 13.45 -4.88
N GLY A 186 -9.41 13.78 -4.75
CA GLY A 186 -10.42 13.46 -5.76
C GLY A 186 -10.86 12.00 -5.79
N LEU A 187 -10.68 11.24 -4.70
CA LEU A 187 -11.13 9.87 -4.62
C LEU A 187 -12.65 9.81 -4.46
N ARG A 188 -13.30 8.87 -5.11
CA ARG A 188 -14.76 8.75 -5.08
C ARG A 188 -15.24 8.10 -3.78
N LEU A 189 -15.98 8.84 -2.96
CA LEU A 189 -16.65 8.29 -1.79
C LEU A 189 -17.68 7.24 -2.23
N ALA A 190 -17.54 6.01 -1.76
CA ALA A 190 -18.40 4.89 -2.10
C ALA A 190 -19.35 4.50 -0.96
N LEU A 191 -18.86 4.58 0.29
CA LEU A 191 -19.64 4.28 1.48
C LEU A 191 -19.05 5.03 2.67
N ASP A 192 -19.92 5.55 3.53
CA ASP A 192 -19.59 6.08 4.85
C ASP A 192 -20.60 5.50 5.84
N ARG A 193 -20.13 4.72 6.81
CA ARG A 193 -21.02 4.04 7.74
C ARG A 193 -20.40 3.80 9.11
N SER A 194 -21.18 4.07 10.15
CA SER A 194 -20.86 3.69 11.51
C SER A 194 -21.35 2.26 11.81
N PHE A 195 -20.53 1.52 12.53
CA PHE A 195 -20.77 0.17 13.02
C PHE A 195 -20.61 0.17 14.53
N PRO A 196 -21.66 0.55 15.30
CA PRO A 196 -21.58 0.71 16.76
C PRO A 196 -21.16 -0.58 17.48
N ASP A 197 -21.60 -1.74 16.98
CA ASP A 197 -21.26 -3.05 17.55
C ASP A 197 -19.76 -3.37 17.46
N TRP A 198 -19.06 -2.76 16.50
CA TRP A 198 -17.62 -2.88 16.34
C TRP A 198 -16.85 -1.69 16.88
N GLY A 199 -17.57 -0.65 17.34
CA GLY A 199 -16.97 0.58 17.80
C GLY A 199 -16.21 1.35 16.73
N MET A 200 -16.62 1.25 15.45
CA MET A 200 -15.91 1.83 14.30
C MET A 200 -16.84 2.60 13.36
N ARG A 201 -16.34 3.71 12.79
CA ARG A 201 -16.86 4.31 11.57
C ARG A 201 -15.88 3.96 10.45
N LEU A 202 -16.40 3.43 9.35
CA LEU A 202 -15.61 3.06 8.18
C LEU A 202 -16.07 3.86 6.97
N VAL A 203 -15.10 4.46 6.28
CA VAL A 203 -15.34 5.25 5.06
C VAL A 203 -14.54 4.64 3.93
N PHE A 204 -15.21 4.34 2.83
CA PHE A 204 -14.60 3.66 1.68
C PHE A 204 -14.50 4.60 0.49
N LEU A 205 -13.27 4.91 0.07
CA LEU A 205 -13.01 5.76 -1.09
C LEU A 205 -12.38 4.92 -2.20
N ARG A 206 -12.86 5.09 -3.45
CA ARG A 206 -12.46 4.30 -4.61
C ARG A 206 -11.52 5.06 -5.53
N VAL A 207 -10.48 4.34 -6.00
CA VAL A 207 -9.59 4.78 -7.06
C VAL A 207 -9.10 3.56 -7.87
N GLY A 208 -9.31 3.54 -9.18
CA GLY A 208 -8.82 2.49 -10.08
C GLY A 208 -9.16 1.05 -9.67
N GLY A 209 -10.35 0.80 -9.11
CA GLY A 209 -10.76 -0.54 -8.67
C GLY A 209 -10.22 -0.97 -7.30
N VAL A 210 -9.43 -0.12 -6.65
CA VAL A 210 -8.93 -0.29 -5.27
C VAL A 210 -9.71 0.60 -4.30
N THR A 211 -9.71 0.25 -3.03
CA THR A 211 -10.30 1.06 -1.97
C THR A 211 -9.23 1.59 -1.03
N VAL A 212 -9.31 2.86 -0.67
CA VAL A 212 -8.73 3.41 0.55
C VAL A 212 -9.82 3.42 1.60
N GLU A 213 -9.62 2.67 2.68
CA GLU A 213 -10.55 2.60 3.82
C GLU A 213 -10.04 3.52 4.91
N LEU A 214 -10.86 4.50 5.32
CA LEU A 214 -10.61 5.28 6.54
C LEU A 214 -11.33 4.60 7.68
N ALA A 215 -10.58 4.27 8.74
CA ALA A 215 -11.08 3.57 9.91
C ALA A 215 -10.97 4.47 11.14
N GLN A 216 -12.12 4.96 11.64
CA GLN A 216 -12.19 5.79 12.85
C GLN A 216 -12.78 4.97 14.01
N PRO A 217 -12.03 4.79 15.13
CA PRO A 217 -12.61 4.28 16.37
C PRO A 217 -13.68 5.24 16.90
N LEU A 218 -14.85 4.71 17.27
CA LEU A 218 -15.93 5.50 17.92
C LEU A 218 -15.72 5.65 19.44
N ARG A 219 -14.84 4.83 20.00
CA ARG A 219 -14.41 4.86 21.41
C ARG A 219 -12.90 4.73 21.44
N ASP A 220 -12.27 5.25 22.47
CA ASP A 220 -10.81 5.18 22.66
C ASP A 220 -10.02 5.68 21.44
N ALA A 221 -10.52 6.74 20.79
CA ALA A 221 -9.85 7.35 19.64
C ALA A 221 -8.45 7.88 20.07
N PRO A 222 -7.45 7.83 19.15
CA PRO A 222 -6.14 8.43 19.40
C PRO A 222 -6.28 9.89 19.86
N GLN A 223 -5.47 10.31 20.82
CA GLN A 223 -5.53 11.69 21.33
C GLN A 223 -5.11 12.73 20.29
N ASN A 224 -4.24 12.36 19.36
CA ASN A 224 -3.83 13.23 18.26
C ASN A 224 -4.77 13.08 17.07
N THR A 225 -5.66 14.07 16.90
CA THR A 225 -6.63 14.11 15.80
C THR A 225 -6.06 14.68 14.50
N GLU A 226 -4.83 15.20 14.52
CA GLU A 226 -4.18 15.82 13.35
C GLU A 226 -3.39 14.84 12.49
N VAL A 227 -3.07 13.67 13.03
CA VAL A 227 -2.22 12.66 12.37
C VAL A 227 -3.00 11.37 12.12
N ASP A 228 -2.97 10.93 10.88
CA ASP A 228 -3.47 9.63 10.45
C ASP A 228 -2.32 8.64 10.30
N GLN A 229 -2.64 7.35 10.30
CA GLN A 229 -1.66 6.29 10.13
C GLN A 229 -2.10 5.31 9.02
N LEU A 230 -1.27 5.13 8.01
CA LEU A 230 -1.42 3.97 7.14
C LEU A 230 -1.13 2.73 7.99
N TRP A 231 -2.14 1.84 8.12
CA TRP A 231 -2.13 0.83 9.17
C TRP A 231 -2.07 -0.58 8.64
N GLY A 232 -3.01 -0.95 7.77
CA GLY A 232 -3.17 -2.34 7.34
C GLY A 232 -3.48 -2.48 5.86
N ILE A 233 -3.31 -3.70 5.35
CA ILE A 233 -3.55 -4.00 3.94
C ILE A 233 -4.39 -5.27 3.83
N SER A 234 -5.37 -5.22 2.93
CA SER A 234 -6.17 -6.38 2.57
C SER A 234 -5.86 -6.81 1.14
N TRP A 235 -5.52 -8.09 0.96
CA TRP A 235 -5.16 -8.65 -0.33
C TRP A 235 -6.24 -9.61 -0.82
N ARG A 236 -6.39 -9.72 -2.15
CA ARG A 236 -7.34 -10.65 -2.77
C ARG A 236 -6.70 -12.01 -3.01
N VAL A 237 -7.44 -13.05 -2.68
CA VAL A 237 -7.11 -14.44 -2.99
C VAL A 237 -8.27 -15.10 -3.75
N PRO A 238 -7.99 -16.01 -4.69
CA PRO A 238 -9.04 -16.72 -5.40
C PRO A 238 -9.80 -17.71 -4.51
N ASP A 239 -9.11 -18.38 -3.57
CA ASP A 239 -9.65 -19.38 -2.66
C ASP A 239 -9.01 -19.24 -1.27
N ALA A 240 -9.84 -18.92 -0.28
CA ALA A 240 -9.40 -18.72 1.09
C ALA A 240 -8.90 -20.01 1.75
N GLU A 241 -9.57 -21.16 1.54
CA GLU A 241 -9.14 -22.43 2.15
C GLU A 241 -7.81 -22.91 1.59
N ALA A 242 -7.65 -22.89 0.26
CA ALA A 242 -6.40 -23.27 -0.38
C ALA A 242 -5.25 -22.33 0.05
N THR A 243 -5.52 -21.03 0.18
CA THR A 243 -4.53 -20.05 0.63
C THR A 243 -4.16 -20.27 2.09
N ARG A 244 -5.14 -20.51 2.98
CA ARG A 244 -4.91 -20.83 4.39
C ARG A 244 -4.04 -22.08 4.54
N ALA A 245 -4.39 -23.17 3.85
CA ALA A 245 -3.64 -24.41 3.91
C ALA A 245 -2.17 -24.20 3.51
N ARG A 246 -1.93 -23.52 2.39
CA ARG A 246 -0.57 -23.21 1.90
C ARG A 246 0.24 -22.37 2.90
N LEU A 247 -0.39 -21.33 3.50
CA LEU A 247 0.31 -20.46 4.45
C LEU A 247 0.63 -21.18 5.76
N ALA A 248 -0.29 -22.01 6.26
CA ALA A 248 -0.07 -22.85 7.43
C ALA A 248 1.04 -23.89 7.20
N GLU A 249 1.07 -24.53 6.01
CA GLU A 249 2.16 -25.43 5.61
C GLU A 249 3.50 -24.73 5.53
N ALA A 250 3.51 -23.46 5.09
CA ALA A 250 4.71 -22.61 5.08
C ALA A 250 5.12 -22.08 6.47
N GLY A 251 4.38 -22.45 7.53
CA GLY A 251 4.69 -22.10 8.92
C GLY A 251 4.20 -20.73 9.38
N LEU A 252 3.31 -20.04 8.61
CA LEU A 252 2.75 -18.77 9.04
C LEU A 252 1.56 -18.99 9.99
N ASP A 253 1.45 -18.14 11.02
CA ASP A 253 0.27 -18.09 11.89
C ASP A 253 -0.89 -17.37 11.17
N VAL A 254 -1.88 -18.13 10.80
CA VAL A 254 -3.08 -17.66 10.10
C VAL A 254 -4.34 -18.10 10.85
N SER A 255 -5.36 -17.25 10.81
CA SER A 255 -6.68 -17.60 11.39
C SER A 255 -7.37 -18.68 10.57
N ASP A 256 -8.41 -19.28 11.16
CA ASP A 256 -9.38 -20.02 10.37
C ASP A 256 -10.07 -19.10 9.36
N VAL A 257 -10.59 -19.71 8.28
CA VAL A 257 -11.43 -19.01 7.31
C VAL A 257 -12.77 -18.67 7.97
N ARG A 258 -13.18 -17.43 7.84
CA ARG A 258 -14.43 -16.93 8.40
C ARG A 258 -15.18 -16.07 7.39
N PRO A 259 -16.50 -15.89 7.56
CA PRO A 259 -17.27 -14.94 6.76
C PRO A 259 -16.67 -13.53 6.88
N GLY A 260 -16.53 -12.86 5.74
CA GLY A 260 -16.14 -11.46 5.71
C GLY A 260 -17.31 -10.53 6.05
N ARG A 261 -17.00 -9.25 6.28
CA ARG A 261 -18.03 -8.22 6.56
C ARG A 261 -18.97 -7.99 5.38
N LYS A 262 -18.46 -8.09 4.17
CA LYS A 262 -19.29 -8.04 2.95
C LYS A 262 -19.90 -9.44 2.76
N PRO A 263 -21.23 -9.55 2.65
CA PRO A 263 -21.89 -10.84 2.42
C PRO A 263 -21.30 -11.59 1.23
N GLY A 264 -21.08 -12.90 1.40
CA GLY A 264 -20.51 -13.76 0.36
C GLY A 264 -18.98 -13.71 0.26
N THR A 265 -18.28 -12.85 1.01
CA THR A 265 -16.82 -12.89 1.09
C THR A 265 -16.34 -13.83 2.20
N ARG A 266 -15.14 -14.39 2.03
CA ARG A 266 -14.43 -15.17 3.05
C ARG A 266 -13.09 -14.50 3.36
N VAL A 267 -12.65 -14.54 4.62
CA VAL A 267 -11.44 -13.84 5.04
C VAL A 267 -10.55 -14.68 5.96
N ILE A 268 -9.25 -14.39 5.90
CA ILE A 268 -8.20 -14.94 6.75
C ILE A 268 -7.37 -13.78 7.28
N SER A 269 -7.07 -13.76 8.58
CA SER A 269 -6.07 -12.86 9.15
C SER A 269 -4.69 -13.54 9.14
N VAL A 270 -3.67 -12.85 8.65
CA VAL A 270 -2.27 -13.27 8.77
C VAL A 270 -1.70 -12.54 9.98
N LYS A 271 -1.17 -13.28 10.96
CA LYS A 271 -0.80 -12.75 12.27
C LYS A 271 0.71 -12.51 12.41
N ASP A 272 1.52 -13.11 11.54
CA ASP A 272 2.97 -12.96 11.52
C ASP A 272 3.55 -12.87 10.10
N GLY A 273 4.87 -12.70 9.98
CA GLY A 273 5.54 -12.72 8.68
C GLY A 273 5.26 -11.51 7.76
N THR A 274 4.58 -10.47 8.26
CA THR A 274 4.09 -9.33 7.46
C THR A 274 4.84 -8.02 7.71
N CYS A 275 6.03 -8.06 8.34
CA CYS A 275 6.83 -6.87 8.67
C CYS A 275 6.01 -5.81 9.45
N GLY A 276 5.24 -6.25 10.47
CA GLY A 276 4.43 -5.36 11.29
C GLY A 276 3.13 -4.83 10.64
N VAL A 277 2.76 -5.31 9.45
CA VAL A 277 1.55 -4.87 8.74
C VAL A 277 0.36 -5.75 9.11
N PRO A 278 -0.69 -5.24 9.77
CA PRO A 278 -1.96 -5.95 9.89
C PRO A 278 -2.48 -6.37 8.53
N THR A 279 -2.60 -7.67 8.31
CA THR A 279 -2.85 -8.24 6.99
C THR A 279 -4.09 -9.11 6.98
N LEU A 280 -5.00 -8.79 6.06
CA LEU A 280 -6.20 -9.57 5.80
C LEU A 280 -6.15 -10.12 4.37
N LEU A 281 -6.49 -11.39 4.20
CA LEU A 281 -6.69 -11.98 2.89
C LEU A 281 -8.20 -12.13 2.66
N ILE A 282 -8.67 -11.75 1.48
CA ILE A 282 -10.09 -11.73 1.14
C ILE A 282 -10.31 -12.53 -0.13
N GLU A 283 -11.16 -13.53 -0.03
CA GLU A 283 -11.79 -14.15 -1.19
C GLU A 283 -13.04 -13.32 -1.52
N PRO A 284 -13.06 -12.63 -2.67
CA PRO A 284 -14.21 -11.83 -3.06
C PRO A 284 -15.40 -12.73 -3.45
N VAL A 285 -16.58 -12.15 -3.44
CA VAL A 285 -17.77 -12.81 -4.02
C VAL A 285 -17.47 -13.14 -5.48
N ALA A 286 -17.73 -14.36 -5.90
CA ALA A 286 -17.66 -14.72 -7.31
C ALA A 286 -18.54 -13.74 -8.10
N SER A 287 -17.97 -13.13 -9.15
CA SER A 287 -18.78 -12.34 -10.08
C SER A 287 -19.76 -13.27 -10.80
N PRO A 288 -21.05 -12.88 -10.89
CA PRO A 288 -22.04 -13.67 -11.59
C PRO A 288 -21.72 -13.86 -13.08
#